data_d21b7134bfd6f81063851fdf6b00c046
#
_entry.id   d21b7134bfd6f81063851fdf6b00c046
#
_cell.length_a   1.000
_cell.length_b   1.000
_cell.length_c   1.000
_cell.angle_alpha   90.00
_cell.angle_beta   90.00
_cell.angle_gamma   90.00
#
_symmetry.space_group_name_H-M   'P 1'
#
loop_
_entity.id
_entity.type
_entity.pdbx_description
1 polymer ?
#
loop_
_entity_poly.entity_id
_entity_poly.type
_entity_poly.pdbx_seq_one_letter_code
_entity_poly.pdbx_strand_id
1 'polypeptide(L)' 'MISIYNTKKKSVKENGVYMTTEFRGLSTDTKPITYTDENVQEFIVDNGSVFIEIDTGNVFIYDLVSQEWNEA' A
#
# COMPACT_ATOMS: atom_id res chain seq x y z
N MET A 1 8.19 10.60 3.43
CA MET A 1 8.54 9.24 3.84
C MET A 1 7.29 8.41 4.10
N ILE A 2 7.23 7.24 3.50
CA ILE A 2 6.06 6.37 3.63
C ILE A 2 6.23 5.47 4.84
N SER A 3 5.17 5.32 5.62
CA SER A 3 5.14 4.39 6.75
C SER A 3 3.92 3.48 6.65
N ILE A 4 4.07 2.25 7.16
CA ILE A 4 2.96 1.33 7.30
C ILE A 4 2.29 1.60 8.65
N TYR A 5 0.99 1.89 8.61
CA TYR A 5 0.23 2.07 9.82
C TYR A 5 -0.38 0.76 10.29
N ASN A 6 -0.88 -0.04 9.35
CA ASN A 6 -1.53 -1.30 9.68
C ASN A 6 -1.51 -2.25 8.48
N THR A 7 -1.17 -3.50 8.72
CA THR A 7 -1.32 -4.56 7.74
C THR A 7 -2.56 -5.36 8.13
N LYS A 8 -3.59 -5.29 7.29
CA LYS A 8 -4.90 -5.85 7.63
C LYS A 8 -5.07 -7.30 7.23
N LYS A 9 -4.43 -7.70 6.15
CA LYS A 9 -4.60 -9.06 5.63
C LYS A 9 -3.36 -9.48 4.85
N LYS A 10 -2.94 -10.73 5.06
CA LYS A 10 -1.84 -11.33 4.34
C LYS A 10 -2.36 -12.52 3.54
N SER A 11 -2.01 -12.57 2.26
CA SER A 11 -2.34 -13.69 1.38
C SER A 11 -1.07 -14.18 0.71
N VAL A 12 -0.79 -15.48 0.82
CA VAL A 12 0.35 -16.09 0.15
C VAL A 12 -0.17 -16.79 -1.09
N LYS A 13 0.32 -16.35 -2.25
CA LYS A 13 -0.10 -16.89 -3.54
C LYS A 13 1.12 -17.45 -4.27
N GLU A 14 0.86 -18.13 -5.39
CA GLU A 14 1.87 -18.76 -6.19
C GLU A 14 2.98 -17.80 -6.63
N ASN A 15 2.61 -16.56 -6.96
CA ASN A 15 3.54 -15.55 -7.46
C ASN A 15 3.99 -14.54 -6.40
N GLY A 16 3.74 -14.81 -5.13
CA GLY A 16 4.28 -13.98 -4.07
C GLY A 16 3.37 -13.79 -2.86
N VAL A 17 3.82 -12.91 -1.98
CA VAL A 17 3.08 -12.54 -0.78
C VAL A 17 2.36 -11.23 -1.05
N TYR A 18 1.05 -11.20 -0.78
CA TYR A 18 0.20 -10.03 -0.95
C TYR A 18 -0.26 -9.56 0.41
N MET A 19 -0.24 -8.27 0.64
CA MET A 19 -0.75 -7.71 1.90
C MET A 19 -1.65 -6.51 1.63
N THR A 20 -2.83 -6.53 2.24
CA THR A 20 -3.72 -5.36 2.28
C THR A 20 -3.22 -4.48 3.41
N THR A 21 -2.75 -3.30 3.08
CA THR A 21 -1.99 -2.46 3.99
C THR A 21 -2.53 -1.03 3.99
N GLU A 22 -2.49 -0.39 5.14
CA GLU A 22 -2.72 1.03 5.25
C GLU A 22 -1.37 1.74 5.31
N PHE A 23 -1.09 2.54 4.29
CA PHE A 23 0.11 3.37 4.23
C PHE A 23 -0.22 4.80 4.61
N ARG A 24 0.78 5.51 5.12
CA ARG A 24 0.71 6.94 5.34
C ARG A 24 1.97 7.59 4.80
N GLY A 25 1.81 8.72 4.13
CA GLY A 25 2.93 9.44 3.54
C GLY A 25 2.51 10.80 3.06
N LEU A 26 3.36 11.43 2.27
CA LEU A 26 3.11 12.76 1.73
C LEU A 26 2.58 12.67 0.30
N SER A 27 1.95 13.74 -0.17
CA SER A 27 1.47 13.83 -1.55
C SER A 27 2.63 13.73 -2.56
N THR A 28 3.83 14.09 -2.14
CA THR A 28 5.03 14.00 -2.98
C THR A 28 5.68 12.62 -2.97
N ASP A 29 5.26 11.74 -2.09
CA ASP A 29 5.77 10.37 -2.07
C ASP A 29 5.16 9.55 -3.19
N THR A 30 5.97 8.70 -3.83
CA THR A 30 5.48 7.76 -4.83
C THR A 30 4.73 6.64 -4.10
N LYS A 31 3.46 6.47 -4.44
CA LYS A 31 2.64 5.44 -3.82
C LYS A 31 3.09 4.05 -4.28
N PRO A 32 3.34 3.12 -3.36
CA PRO A 32 3.98 1.85 -3.69
C PRO A 32 3.04 0.85 -4.35
N ILE A 33 3.59 0.02 -5.23
CA ILE A 33 2.91 -1.16 -5.75
C ILE A 33 3.53 -2.43 -5.16
N THR A 34 4.78 -2.32 -4.71
CA THR A 34 5.45 -3.31 -3.86
C THR A 34 6.10 -2.55 -2.71
N TYR A 35 6.32 -3.23 -1.61
CA TYR A 35 6.92 -2.60 -0.44
C TYR A 35 7.72 -3.63 0.36
N THR A 36 8.83 -3.18 0.94
CA THR A 36 9.63 -4.00 1.84
C THR A 36 9.48 -3.42 3.24
N ASP A 37 8.98 -4.23 4.17
CA ASP A 37 8.76 -3.78 5.54
C ASP A 37 10.08 -3.75 6.34
N GLU A 38 9.99 -3.33 7.60
CA GLU A 38 11.16 -3.21 8.47
C GLU A 38 11.80 -4.56 8.79
N ASN A 39 11.09 -5.65 8.63
CA ASN A 39 11.60 -7.00 8.80
C ASN A 39 12.18 -7.58 7.50
N VAL A 40 12.35 -6.73 6.49
CA VAL A 40 12.87 -7.07 5.16
C VAL A 40 11.98 -8.10 4.45
N GLN A 41 10.69 -8.10 4.77
CA GLN A 41 9.71 -8.92 4.05
C GLN A 41 9.14 -8.07 2.91
N GLU A 42 9.46 -8.44 1.67
CA GLU A 42 8.87 -7.81 0.51
C GLU A 42 7.47 -8.38 0.26
N PHE A 43 6.53 -7.51 -0.07
CA PHE A 43 5.19 -7.95 -0.42
C PHE A 43 4.63 -7.11 -1.56
N ILE A 44 3.64 -7.67 -2.25
CA ILE A 44 2.88 -6.97 -3.28
C ILE A 44 1.68 -6.31 -2.61
N VAL A 45 1.46 -5.02 -2.90
CA VAL A 45 0.33 -4.29 -2.35
C VAL A 45 -0.94 -4.89 -2.92
N ASP A 46 -1.83 -5.35 -2.03
CA ASP A 46 -3.04 -6.05 -2.44
C ASP A 46 -4.18 -5.07 -2.72
N ASN A 47 -5.19 -5.58 -3.39
CA ASN A 47 -6.38 -4.83 -3.75
C ASN A 47 -7.08 -4.30 -2.50
N GLY A 48 -7.49 -3.03 -2.55
CA GLY A 48 -8.16 -2.40 -1.41
C GLY A 48 -7.23 -1.82 -0.37
N SER A 49 -5.91 -1.85 -0.59
CA SER A 49 -4.96 -1.14 0.26
C SER A 49 -5.24 0.35 0.23
N VAL A 50 -4.89 1.04 1.31
CA VAL A 50 -5.20 2.45 1.49
C VAL A 50 -3.92 3.25 1.67
N PHE A 51 -3.86 4.43 1.06
CA PHE A 51 -2.77 5.39 1.25
C PHE A 51 -3.38 6.71 1.70
N ILE A 52 -2.96 7.18 2.86
CA ILE A 52 -3.42 8.45 3.42
C ILE A 52 -2.31 9.48 3.25
N GLU A 53 -2.60 10.57 2.54
CA GLU A 53 -1.68 11.71 2.41
C GLU A 53 -1.86 12.60 3.63
N ILE A 54 -0.87 12.60 4.53
CA ILE A 54 -0.98 13.32 5.80
C ILE A 54 -0.90 14.84 5.63
N ASP A 55 -0.32 15.31 4.52
CA ASP A 55 -0.22 16.75 4.23
C ASP A 55 -1.48 17.32 3.59
N THR A 56 -2.24 16.52 2.88
CA THR A 56 -3.45 16.96 2.16
C THR A 56 -4.74 16.45 2.79
N GLY A 57 -4.66 15.33 3.51
CA GLY A 57 -5.83 14.62 4.02
C GLY A 57 -6.52 13.75 2.98
N ASN A 58 -5.99 13.65 1.79
CA ASN A 58 -6.57 12.81 0.74
C ASN A 58 -6.32 11.34 1.02
N VAL A 59 -7.29 10.51 0.64
CA VAL A 59 -7.24 9.05 0.82
C VAL A 59 -7.32 8.40 -0.54
N PHE A 60 -6.44 7.43 -0.78
CA PHE A 60 -6.40 6.68 -2.04
C PHE A 60 -6.60 5.20 -1.76
N ILE A 61 -7.26 4.52 -2.69
CA ILE A 61 -7.51 3.09 -2.61
C ILE A 61 -6.84 2.42 -3.81
N TYR A 62 -6.15 1.32 -3.54
CA TYR A 62 -5.38 0.62 -4.56
C TYR A 62 -6.22 -0.36 -5.35
N ASP A 63 -6.11 -0.29 -6.67
CA ASP A 63 -6.70 -1.25 -7.61
C ASP A 63 -5.58 -2.14 -8.14
N LEU A 64 -5.56 -3.40 -7.71
CA LEU A 64 -4.51 -4.34 -8.09
C LEU A 64 -4.54 -4.67 -9.58
N VAL A 65 -5.73 -4.73 -10.17
CA VAL A 65 -5.88 -5.12 -11.58
C VAL A 65 -5.23 -4.09 -12.50
N SER A 66 -5.50 -2.80 -12.26
CA SER A 66 -4.89 -1.72 -13.04
C SER A 66 -3.55 -1.27 -12.50
N GLN A 67 -3.18 -1.72 -11.29
CA GLN A 67 -2.00 -1.29 -10.56
C GLN A 67 -1.96 0.23 -10.36
N GLU A 68 -3.11 0.79 -10.03
CA GLU A 68 -3.28 2.23 -9.84
C GLU A 68 -3.89 2.57 -8.50
N TRP A 69 -3.44 3.68 -7.94
CA TRP A 69 -4.02 4.28 -6.76
C TRP A 69 -5.06 5.30 -7.21
N ASN A 70 -6.30 5.12 -6.76
CA ASN A 70 -7.41 5.99 -7.12
C ASN A 70 -7.86 6.76 -5.89
N GLU A 71 -8.08 8.05 -6.05
CA GLU A 71 -8.59 8.88 -4.96
C GLU A 71 -10.01 8.44 -4.58
N ALA A 72 -10.20 8.28 -3.27
CA ALA A 72 -11.50 7.86 -2.75
C ALA A 72 -12.52 8.99 -2.76
#